data_7243c4eeef464bf43682aa52c670eacf
#
_entry.id   7243c4eeef464bf43682aa52c670eacf
#
_cell.length_a   1.000
_cell.length_b   1.000
_cell.length_c   1.000
_cell.angle_alpha   90.00
_cell.angle_beta   90.00
_cell.angle_gamma   90.00
#
_symmetry.space_group_name_H-M   'P 1'
#
loop_
_entity.id
_entity.type
_entity.pdbx_description
1 polymer ?
#
loop_
_entity_poly.entity_id
_entity_poly.type
_entity_poly.pdbx_seq_one_letter_code
_entity_poly.pdbx_strand_id
1 'polypeptide(L)'
;MTAPIQDLRDAIALLQQHDNQYLETDHPVDPNAELAGVYRHIGAGGTVKRPTRIGPAMMFNNIKGYPHSRILVGMHASRQRAALLLGCEASQLALEVGKAVKKPVAPVVVPASSAPCQEQIFLADDPDFDLRTLLPAPTNTPIDAGPFFCLGLALASDPDDASLTDVTIHRLCVQGRDELSMFLAAGRHIEVFRQKAEAAGKPLPITINMGLDPAIYIGACFEAPTTPFGYNELGVAGALRQRPVELVQGVSVPEKAIARAEIVIEGELLPGVRVREDQHTNSGHAMPEFPGYCGGANPSLPVIKVKAVTMRNNAILQTLVGPGEEHTTLAGLPTEASIWNAVEAAIPGFLQNVYAHTAGGGKFLGILQVKKRQPADEGRQGQAALLALASYSELKNIILVDEDVDIFDSDDILWAMTTRMQGDVSITTIPGIRGHQLDPSQTPEYSPSIRGNGISCKTIFDCTVPWALKSHFERAPFADVDPRPFAPEYFARLEKNQGSAK
;
A
#
# COMPACT_ATOMS: atom_id res chain seq x y z
N MET A 1 11.42 17.52 20.75
CA MET A 1 10.98 17.47 19.34
C MET A 1 11.81 16.37 18.69
N THR A 2 11.18 15.32 18.21
CA THR A 2 11.83 14.28 17.41
C THR A 2 12.37 14.90 16.11
N ALA A 3 13.54 14.46 15.67
CA ALA A 3 14.09 14.92 14.39
C ALA A 3 13.12 14.60 13.24
N PRO A 4 12.98 15.46 12.24
CA PRO A 4 12.08 15.22 11.12
C PRO A 4 12.56 14.00 10.32
N ILE A 5 11.65 13.09 9.98
CA ILE A 5 11.94 11.92 9.13
C ILE A 5 12.37 12.41 7.74
N GLN A 6 13.54 11.99 7.30
CA GLN A 6 14.10 12.30 5.99
C GLN A 6 14.21 11.07 5.07
N ASP A 7 14.36 9.91 5.67
CA ASP A 7 14.54 8.64 4.99
C ASP A 7 14.04 7.47 5.86
N LEU A 8 14.28 6.25 5.39
CA LEU A 8 13.92 5.03 6.11
C LEU A 8 14.61 4.91 7.47
N ARG A 9 15.88 5.35 7.59
CA ARG A 9 16.66 5.21 8.84
C ARG A 9 16.13 6.12 9.94
N ASP A 10 15.72 7.33 9.60
CA ASP A 10 15.05 8.23 10.56
C ASP A 10 13.70 7.64 11.02
N ALA A 11 12.96 7.01 10.10
CA ALA A 11 11.71 6.33 10.42
C ALA A 11 11.94 5.16 11.39
N ILE A 12 12.96 4.34 11.16
CA ILE A 12 13.36 3.26 12.08
C ILE A 12 13.75 3.83 13.44
N ALA A 13 14.57 4.88 13.47
CA ALA A 13 15.00 5.52 14.71
C ALA A 13 13.82 6.08 15.52
N LEU A 14 12.78 6.58 14.85
CA LEU A 14 11.53 6.97 15.52
C LEU A 14 10.83 5.74 16.12
N LEU A 15 10.66 4.66 15.34
CA LEU A 15 9.95 3.47 15.82
C LEU A 15 10.64 2.80 17.01
N GLN A 16 11.99 2.84 17.06
CA GLN A 16 12.78 2.33 18.18
C GLN A 16 12.53 3.07 19.51
N GLN A 17 11.98 4.28 19.46
CA GLN A 17 11.62 5.06 20.66
C GLN A 17 10.22 4.72 21.18
N HIS A 18 9.45 3.88 20.48
CA HIS A 18 8.09 3.52 20.83
C HIS A 18 7.96 2.02 21.05
N ASP A 19 7.44 1.65 22.22
CA ASP A 19 7.23 0.26 22.59
C ASP A 19 6.39 -0.49 21.55
N ASN A 20 6.82 -1.71 21.22
CA ASN A 20 6.13 -2.61 20.30
C ASN A 20 5.96 -2.08 18.85
N GLN A 21 6.69 -1.03 18.43
CA GLN A 21 6.64 -0.56 17.05
C GLN A 21 7.77 -1.12 16.18
N TYR A 22 8.86 -1.60 16.79
CA TYR A 22 10.01 -2.14 16.09
C TYR A 22 10.60 -3.35 16.81
N LEU A 23 11.07 -4.33 16.05
CA LEU A 23 11.76 -5.53 16.52
C LEU A 23 12.91 -5.84 15.56
N GLU A 24 14.02 -6.38 16.06
CA GLU A 24 15.08 -6.89 15.21
C GLU A 24 15.58 -8.25 15.69
N THR A 25 16.20 -9.01 14.79
CA THR A 25 16.77 -10.32 15.09
C THR A 25 18.06 -10.58 14.31
N ASP A 26 19.05 -11.18 14.99
CA ASP A 26 20.27 -11.70 14.40
C ASP A 26 20.18 -13.21 14.10
N HIS A 27 19.04 -13.83 14.39
CA HIS A 27 18.82 -15.24 14.07
C HIS A 27 18.83 -15.45 12.55
N PRO A 28 19.63 -16.39 12.02
CA PRO A 28 19.74 -16.61 10.59
C PRO A 28 18.41 -17.01 9.98
N VAL A 29 17.97 -16.30 8.94
CA VAL A 29 16.72 -16.55 8.24
C VAL A 29 16.96 -16.77 6.74
N ASP A 30 16.22 -17.72 6.15
CA ASP A 30 16.21 -17.93 4.71
C ASP A 30 15.24 -16.93 4.06
N PRO A 31 15.67 -16.14 3.05
CA PRO A 31 14.75 -15.27 2.32
C PRO A 31 13.70 -16.05 1.53
N ASN A 32 13.94 -17.34 1.26
CA ASN A 32 13.00 -18.20 0.56
C ASN A 32 11.92 -18.72 1.50
N ALA A 33 10.78 -18.06 1.54
CA ALA A 33 9.56 -18.35 2.29
C ALA A 33 9.69 -18.37 3.84
N GLU A 34 10.88 -18.63 4.42
CA GLU A 34 11.06 -18.68 5.88
C GLU A 34 10.84 -17.30 6.51
N LEU A 35 11.42 -16.24 5.94
CA LEU A 35 11.25 -14.86 6.40
C LEU A 35 9.77 -14.47 6.47
N ALA A 36 9.03 -14.68 5.39
CA ALA A 36 7.61 -14.39 5.32
C ALA A 36 6.81 -15.26 6.30
N GLY A 37 7.18 -16.54 6.42
CA GLY A 37 6.59 -17.47 7.39
C GLY A 37 6.77 -17.02 8.83
N VAL A 38 7.95 -16.52 9.20
CA VAL A 38 8.24 -15.95 10.53
C VAL A 38 7.41 -14.69 10.75
N TYR A 39 7.48 -13.72 9.82
CA TYR A 39 6.78 -12.45 9.99
C TYR A 39 5.25 -12.60 10.01
N ARG A 40 4.70 -13.61 9.31
CA ARG A 40 3.27 -13.96 9.41
C ARG A 40 2.81 -14.11 10.85
N HIS A 41 3.59 -14.72 11.72
CA HIS A 41 3.24 -14.93 13.14
C HIS A 41 3.49 -13.70 14.01
N ILE A 42 4.37 -12.80 13.60
CA ILE A 42 4.82 -11.66 14.39
C ILE A 42 3.97 -10.42 14.10
N GLY A 43 3.78 -10.05 12.83
CA GLY A 43 3.22 -8.75 12.54
C GLY A 43 2.57 -8.56 11.17
N ALA A 44 2.40 -9.62 10.37
CA ALA A 44 1.90 -9.44 9.01
C ALA A 44 0.45 -8.96 8.95
N GLY A 45 -0.46 -9.46 9.81
CA GLY A 45 -1.86 -9.02 9.81
C GLY A 45 -2.56 -9.20 8.46
N GLY A 46 -3.46 -8.28 8.13
CA GLY A 46 -4.12 -8.21 6.83
C GLY A 46 -4.97 -9.41 6.48
N THR A 47 -4.96 -9.80 5.20
CA THR A 47 -5.68 -10.97 4.69
C THR A 47 -4.81 -12.24 4.66
N VAL A 48 -3.63 -12.22 5.28
CA VAL A 48 -2.76 -13.40 5.42
C VAL A 48 -3.50 -14.53 6.11
N LYS A 49 -3.28 -15.76 5.64
CA LYS A 49 -3.87 -16.97 6.24
C LYS A 49 -3.57 -17.05 7.74
N ARG A 50 -4.63 -17.24 8.54
CA ARG A 50 -4.50 -17.40 9.99
C ARG A 50 -3.66 -18.64 10.37
N PRO A 51 -2.91 -18.62 11.51
CA PRO A 51 -2.79 -17.54 12.47
C PRO A 51 -1.89 -16.40 11.97
N THR A 52 -2.35 -15.19 12.16
CA THR A 52 -1.58 -13.94 11.96
C THR A 52 -2.11 -12.87 12.91
N ARG A 53 -1.36 -11.81 13.13
CA ARG A 53 -1.74 -10.64 13.94
C ARG A 53 -1.04 -9.39 13.41
N ILE A 54 -1.54 -8.22 13.78
CA ILE A 54 -0.82 -6.95 13.64
C ILE A 54 0.27 -6.90 14.72
N GLY A 55 1.49 -6.51 14.35
CA GLY A 55 2.62 -6.45 15.27
C GLY A 55 3.69 -5.45 14.80
N PRO A 56 4.90 -5.46 15.41
CA PRO A 56 5.96 -4.51 15.10
C PRO A 56 6.48 -4.64 13.65
N ALA A 57 7.09 -3.57 13.13
CA ALA A 57 8.02 -3.68 12.02
C ALA A 57 9.21 -4.56 12.45
N MET A 58 9.73 -5.36 11.54
CA MET A 58 10.79 -6.30 11.90
C MET A 58 11.99 -6.22 10.96
N MET A 59 13.17 -6.06 11.55
CA MET A 59 14.45 -6.13 10.87
C MET A 59 15.07 -7.51 11.05
N PHE A 60 15.47 -8.12 9.95
CA PHE A 60 16.28 -9.33 9.91
C PHE A 60 17.72 -8.94 9.55
N ASN A 61 18.64 -9.07 10.50
CA ASN A 61 20.03 -8.64 10.35
C ASN A 61 20.93 -9.74 9.75
N ASN A 62 20.48 -10.99 9.70
CA ASN A 62 21.27 -12.14 9.27
C ASN A 62 20.50 -12.96 8.23
N ILE A 63 20.81 -12.71 6.96
CA ILE A 63 20.13 -13.37 5.83
C ILE A 63 21.04 -14.48 5.30
N LYS A 64 20.57 -15.71 5.31
CA LYS A 64 21.32 -16.88 4.79
C LYS A 64 21.74 -16.64 3.34
N GLY A 65 23.01 -16.78 3.07
CA GLY A 65 23.60 -16.54 1.73
C GLY A 65 23.98 -15.08 1.44
N TYR A 66 23.61 -14.12 2.33
CA TYR A 66 23.83 -12.68 2.11
C TYR A 66 24.38 -12.00 3.38
N PRO A 67 25.67 -12.20 3.71
CA PRO A 67 26.24 -11.82 5.00
C PRO A 67 26.28 -10.31 5.29
N HIS A 68 26.10 -9.48 4.25
CA HIS A 68 26.11 -8.01 4.37
C HIS A 68 24.75 -7.36 4.12
N SER A 69 23.69 -8.18 4.08
CA SER A 69 22.35 -7.70 3.77
C SER A 69 21.44 -7.78 4.98
N ARG A 70 20.51 -6.82 5.04
CA ARG A 70 19.43 -6.76 6.04
C ARG A 70 18.12 -6.61 5.33
N ILE A 71 17.06 -7.23 5.86
CA ILE A 71 15.72 -7.11 5.31
C ILE A 71 14.78 -6.54 6.36
N LEU A 72 14.03 -5.52 5.99
CA LEU A 72 13.01 -4.88 6.81
C LEU A 72 11.63 -5.14 6.23
N VAL A 73 10.66 -5.49 7.11
CA VAL A 73 9.25 -5.69 6.76
C VAL A 73 8.34 -4.96 7.74
N GLY A 74 7.16 -4.56 7.29
CA GLY A 74 6.08 -4.11 8.17
C GLY A 74 6.15 -2.66 8.60
N MET A 75 6.84 -1.78 7.88
CA MET A 75 6.88 -0.34 8.19
C MET A 75 5.49 0.29 8.24
N HIS A 76 4.56 -0.16 7.38
CA HIS A 76 3.18 0.32 7.33
C HIS A 76 2.16 -0.71 7.87
N ALA A 77 2.60 -1.81 8.49
CA ALA A 77 1.74 -2.92 8.90
C ALA A 77 0.88 -2.61 10.15
N SER A 78 0.54 -1.34 10.37
CA SER A 78 -0.38 -0.89 11.42
C SER A 78 -0.81 0.54 11.14
N ARG A 79 -2.11 0.81 11.29
CA ARG A 79 -2.65 2.18 11.16
C ARG A 79 -2.03 3.15 12.18
N GLN A 80 -1.83 2.70 13.43
CA GLN A 80 -1.17 3.49 14.47
C GLN A 80 0.27 3.82 14.10
N ARG A 81 1.01 2.86 13.54
CA ARG A 81 2.38 3.09 13.08
C ARG A 81 2.42 4.05 11.90
N ALA A 82 1.52 3.92 10.93
CA ALA A 82 1.41 4.87 9.83
C ALA A 82 1.15 6.28 10.34
N ALA A 83 0.26 6.44 11.32
CA ALA A 83 -0.03 7.72 11.97
C ALA A 83 1.20 8.30 12.69
N LEU A 84 1.91 7.47 13.46
CA LEU A 84 3.16 7.86 14.13
C LEU A 84 4.21 8.34 13.11
N LEU A 85 4.39 7.60 12.02
CA LEU A 85 5.34 7.92 10.96
C LEU A 85 4.96 9.18 10.18
N LEU A 86 3.68 9.51 10.08
CA LEU A 86 3.18 10.75 9.46
C LEU A 86 3.02 11.91 10.44
N GLY A 87 3.16 11.66 11.76
CA GLY A 87 3.04 12.69 12.79
C GLY A 87 1.60 13.20 13.01
N CYS A 88 0.60 12.33 12.86
CA CYS A 88 -0.81 12.66 13.06
C CYS A 88 -1.53 11.57 13.88
N GLU A 89 -2.78 11.82 14.26
CA GLU A 89 -3.63 10.82 14.89
C GLU A 89 -4.14 9.79 13.88
N ALA A 90 -4.29 8.52 14.30
CA ALA A 90 -4.73 7.43 13.43
C ALA A 90 -6.12 7.67 12.80
N SER A 91 -7.01 8.33 13.52
CA SER A 91 -8.35 8.74 13.05
C SER A 91 -8.31 9.87 12.00
N GLN A 92 -7.20 10.61 11.89
CA GLN A 92 -7.04 11.74 10.99
C GLN A 92 -6.27 11.40 9.70
N LEU A 93 -5.79 10.18 9.54
CA LEU A 93 -4.95 9.77 8.43
C LEU A 93 -5.59 10.09 7.07
N ALA A 94 -6.86 9.72 6.86
CA ALA A 94 -7.57 9.99 5.61
C ALA A 94 -7.61 11.49 5.26
N LEU A 95 -7.86 12.33 6.27
CA LEU A 95 -7.92 13.78 6.13
C LEU A 95 -6.55 14.38 5.81
N GLU A 96 -5.51 13.99 6.57
CA GLU A 96 -4.15 14.55 6.39
C GLU A 96 -3.55 14.14 5.03
N VAL A 97 -3.69 12.89 4.64
CA VAL A 97 -3.26 12.42 3.31
C VAL A 97 -4.10 13.06 2.21
N GLY A 98 -5.41 13.24 2.44
CA GLY A 98 -6.31 13.96 1.54
C GLY A 98 -5.99 15.44 1.35
N LYS A 99 -5.47 16.11 2.39
CA LYS A 99 -4.95 17.50 2.28
C LYS A 99 -3.65 17.54 1.47
N ALA A 100 -2.74 16.58 1.70
CA ALA A 100 -1.44 16.52 1.04
C ALA A 100 -1.56 16.34 -0.47
N VAL A 101 -2.45 15.47 -0.95
CA VAL A 101 -2.66 15.25 -2.38
C VAL A 101 -3.22 16.48 -3.10
N LYS A 102 -3.95 17.36 -2.40
CA LYS A 102 -4.48 18.61 -2.95
C LYS A 102 -3.43 19.74 -3.04
N LYS A 103 -2.33 19.65 -2.30
CA LYS A 103 -1.30 20.68 -2.22
C LYS A 103 0.10 20.05 -2.30
N PRO A 104 0.43 19.40 -3.43
CA PRO A 104 1.71 18.70 -3.58
C PRO A 104 2.89 19.68 -3.49
N VAL A 105 4.02 19.20 -2.94
CA VAL A 105 5.32 19.90 -2.95
C VAL A 105 6.22 19.17 -3.94
N ALA A 106 6.54 19.81 -5.05
CA ALA A 106 7.30 19.22 -6.14
C ALA A 106 8.69 18.74 -5.68
N PRO A 107 9.19 17.60 -6.19
CA PRO A 107 10.52 17.10 -5.89
C PRO A 107 11.60 18.03 -6.47
N VAL A 108 12.82 17.93 -5.93
CA VAL A 108 14.00 18.71 -6.38
C VAL A 108 15.16 17.78 -6.72
N VAL A 109 15.98 18.17 -7.71
CA VAL A 109 17.18 17.42 -8.06
C VAL A 109 18.35 17.94 -7.24
N VAL A 110 19.10 17.02 -6.62
CA VAL A 110 20.32 17.31 -5.84
C VAL A 110 21.55 16.73 -6.53
N PRO A 111 22.77 17.28 -6.23
CA PRO A 111 23.99 16.70 -6.78
C PRO A 111 24.28 15.30 -6.18
N ALA A 112 25.01 14.47 -6.92
CA ALA A 112 25.40 13.09 -6.51
C ALA A 112 26.12 13.07 -5.15
N SER A 113 26.91 14.10 -4.83
CA SER A 113 27.59 14.21 -3.52
C SER A 113 26.64 14.33 -2.32
N SER A 114 25.35 14.60 -2.56
CA SER A 114 24.29 14.68 -1.55
C SER A 114 23.32 13.49 -1.61
N ALA A 115 23.63 12.47 -2.40
CA ALA A 115 22.76 11.33 -2.64
C ALA A 115 23.31 10.03 -2.02
N PRO A 116 22.90 9.69 -0.78
CA PRO A 116 23.39 8.46 -0.11
C PRO A 116 23.13 7.18 -0.91
N CYS A 117 22.11 7.13 -1.74
CA CYS A 117 21.83 5.96 -2.59
C CYS A 117 22.95 5.62 -3.59
N GLN A 118 23.95 6.51 -3.78
CA GLN A 118 25.07 6.32 -4.69
C GLN A 118 26.43 6.11 -3.94
N GLU A 119 26.40 5.75 -2.65
CA GLU A 119 27.61 5.46 -1.89
C GLU A 119 28.37 4.22 -2.40
N GLN A 120 27.64 3.24 -2.95
CA GLN A 120 28.18 2.05 -3.61
C GLN A 120 27.53 1.90 -4.99
N ILE A 121 28.33 1.51 -5.98
CA ILE A 121 27.88 1.36 -7.38
C ILE A 121 28.37 0.02 -7.90
N PHE A 122 27.42 -0.78 -8.43
CA PHE A 122 27.70 -2.09 -9.05
C PHE A 122 27.16 -2.05 -10.48
N LEU A 123 28.07 -2.10 -11.46
CA LEU A 123 27.70 -2.03 -12.88
C LEU A 123 27.41 -3.43 -13.42
N ALA A 124 26.35 -3.57 -14.23
CA ALA A 124 25.92 -4.87 -14.75
C ALA A 124 26.84 -5.42 -15.85
N ASP A 125 27.72 -4.60 -16.43
CA ASP A 125 28.77 -5.03 -17.39
C ASP A 125 29.99 -5.64 -16.68
N ASP A 126 30.09 -5.51 -15.35
CA ASP A 126 31.10 -6.22 -14.58
C ASP A 126 30.86 -7.74 -14.70
N PRO A 127 31.90 -8.55 -15.05
CA PRO A 127 31.75 -10.01 -15.14
C PRO A 127 31.25 -10.68 -13.86
N ASP A 128 31.58 -10.13 -12.69
CA ASP A 128 31.19 -10.67 -11.39
C ASP A 128 29.82 -10.18 -10.90
N PHE A 129 29.18 -9.26 -11.63
CA PHE A 129 27.85 -8.79 -11.28
C PHE A 129 26.82 -9.91 -11.40
N ASP A 130 26.04 -10.13 -10.35
CA ASP A 130 24.85 -10.96 -10.36
C ASP A 130 23.84 -10.44 -9.32
N LEU A 131 22.70 -9.93 -9.81
CA LEU A 131 21.63 -9.41 -8.97
C LEU A 131 21.14 -10.42 -7.92
N ARG A 132 21.18 -11.73 -8.26
CA ARG A 132 20.72 -12.83 -7.41
C ARG A 132 21.62 -13.09 -6.20
N THR A 133 22.89 -12.71 -6.28
CA THR A 133 23.87 -12.81 -5.18
C THR A 133 24.11 -11.48 -4.49
N LEU A 134 23.81 -10.37 -5.18
CA LEU A 134 23.98 -9.02 -4.63
C LEU A 134 22.85 -8.64 -3.68
N LEU A 135 21.60 -8.96 -4.03
CA LEU A 135 20.41 -8.55 -3.28
C LEU A 135 19.56 -9.77 -2.88
N PRO A 136 19.18 -9.88 -1.58
CA PRO A 136 18.41 -11.00 -1.05
C PRO A 136 16.91 -10.86 -1.34
N ALA A 137 16.52 -10.87 -2.62
CA ALA A 137 15.11 -10.83 -2.99
C ALA A 137 14.35 -12.02 -2.38
N PRO A 138 13.30 -11.82 -1.55
CA PRO A 138 12.60 -12.93 -0.90
C PRO A 138 11.49 -13.52 -1.77
N THR A 139 11.06 -14.76 -1.43
CA THR A 139 9.75 -15.28 -1.78
C THR A 139 8.83 -15.22 -0.56
N ASN A 140 7.51 -15.08 -0.77
CA ASN A 140 6.52 -15.12 0.30
C ASN A 140 6.09 -16.57 0.62
N THR A 141 5.99 -17.41 -0.40
CA THR A 141 5.57 -18.82 -0.28
C THR A 141 6.46 -19.72 -1.13
N PRO A 142 6.45 -21.05 -0.85
CA PRO A 142 7.23 -22.00 -1.65
C PRO A 142 6.76 -22.16 -3.10
N ILE A 143 5.57 -21.64 -3.45
CA ILE A 143 4.98 -21.74 -4.79
C ILE A 143 5.05 -20.43 -5.59
N ASP A 144 5.70 -19.40 -5.07
CA ASP A 144 5.89 -18.15 -5.79
C ASP A 144 6.64 -18.38 -7.12
N ALA A 145 6.40 -17.53 -8.11
CA ALA A 145 7.07 -17.59 -9.42
C ALA A 145 8.59 -17.52 -9.32
N GLY A 146 9.09 -16.88 -8.29
CA GLY A 146 10.51 -16.67 -8.00
C GLY A 146 10.71 -15.64 -6.90
N PRO A 147 11.95 -15.19 -6.68
CA PRO A 147 12.22 -14.10 -5.74
C PRO A 147 11.69 -12.77 -6.25
N PHE A 148 11.08 -11.95 -5.36
CA PHE A 148 10.45 -10.69 -5.72
C PHE A 148 10.98 -9.49 -4.94
N PHE A 149 11.13 -8.36 -5.63
CA PHE A 149 11.15 -7.05 -4.99
C PHE A 149 9.71 -6.52 -4.93
N CYS A 150 9.03 -6.73 -3.79
CA CYS A 150 7.61 -6.43 -3.62
C CYS A 150 7.31 -4.95 -3.37
N LEU A 151 8.27 -4.18 -2.86
CA LEU A 151 8.21 -2.72 -2.65
C LEU A 151 9.15 -1.97 -3.60
N GLY A 152 9.34 -2.47 -4.80
CA GLY A 152 10.07 -1.76 -5.84
C GLY A 152 9.27 -0.56 -6.33
N LEU A 153 9.66 0.66 -5.92
CA LEU A 153 9.09 1.89 -6.45
C LEU A 153 9.75 2.24 -7.77
N ALA A 154 9.04 1.96 -8.87
CA ALA A 154 9.46 2.36 -10.20
C ALA A 154 9.31 3.87 -10.37
N LEU A 155 10.32 4.51 -10.97
CA LEU A 155 10.27 5.88 -11.43
C LEU A 155 10.67 5.89 -12.91
N ALA A 156 9.83 6.49 -13.75
CA ALA A 156 10.08 6.66 -15.17
C ALA A 156 9.48 7.98 -15.67
N SER A 157 10.02 8.48 -16.76
CA SER A 157 9.55 9.70 -17.43
C SER A 157 8.92 9.38 -18.78
N ASP A 158 7.96 10.20 -19.21
CA ASP A 158 7.35 10.09 -20.52
C ASP A 158 8.43 10.29 -21.63
N PRO A 159 8.54 9.36 -22.60
CA PRO A 159 9.54 9.48 -23.67
C PRO A 159 9.41 10.73 -24.54
N ASP A 160 8.22 11.31 -24.63
CA ASP A 160 7.93 12.50 -25.43
C ASP A 160 8.08 13.81 -24.63
N ASP A 161 7.93 13.72 -23.28
CA ASP A 161 8.03 14.86 -22.38
C ASP A 161 8.63 14.44 -21.03
N ALA A 162 9.94 14.61 -20.90
CA ALA A 162 10.70 14.26 -19.68
C ALA A 162 10.30 15.06 -18.42
N SER A 163 9.43 16.07 -18.54
CA SER A 163 8.85 16.77 -17.38
C SER A 163 7.72 15.98 -16.71
N LEU A 164 7.09 15.05 -17.46
CA LEU A 164 6.06 14.16 -16.97
C LEU A 164 6.72 12.91 -16.40
N THR A 165 6.73 12.78 -15.09
CA THR A 165 7.29 11.63 -14.39
C THR A 165 6.20 10.94 -13.58
N ASP A 166 6.31 9.62 -13.45
CA ASP A 166 5.40 8.80 -12.63
C ASP A 166 6.19 7.91 -11.68
N VAL A 167 5.63 7.67 -10.50
CA VAL A 167 6.15 6.71 -9.54
C VAL A 167 5.05 5.76 -9.11
N THR A 168 5.33 4.47 -9.18
CA THR A 168 4.36 3.42 -8.83
C THR A 168 5.05 2.22 -8.23
N ILE A 169 4.46 1.61 -7.19
CA ILE A 169 4.96 0.36 -6.62
C ILE A 169 4.60 -0.80 -7.54
N HIS A 170 5.59 -1.62 -7.87
CA HIS A 170 5.40 -2.82 -8.68
C HIS A 170 6.02 -4.05 -8.02
N ARG A 171 5.46 -5.21 -8.31
CA ARG A 171 6.14 -6.47 -8.09
C ARG A 171 7.10 -6.74 -9.23
N LEU A 172 8.35 -7.02 -8.89
CA LEU A 172 9.42 -7.32 -9.85
C LEU A 172 10.00 -8.69 -9.51
N CYS A 173 9.83 -9.66 -10.40
CA CYS A 173 10.40 -10.99 -10.22
C CYS A 173 11.81 -11.03 -10.83
N VAL A 174 12.76 -11.56 -10.08
CA VAL A 174 14.14 -11.76 -10.55
C VAL A 174 14.16 -12.88 -11.58
N GLN A 175 14.59 -12.57 -12.82
CA GLN A 175 14.58 -13.50 -13.95
C GLN A 175 15.97 -13.95 -14.36
N GLY A 176 17.01 -13.27 -13.92
CA GLY A 176 18.37 -13.60 -14.28
C GLY A 176 19.40 -12.78 -13.50
N ARG A 177 20.66 -12.88 -13.95
CA ARG A 177 21.77 -12.16 -13.32
C ARG A 177 21.58 -10.63 -13.39
N ASP A 178 20.91 -10.15 -14.44
CA ASP A 178 20.70 -8.73 -14.75
C ASP A 178 19.32 -8.47 -15.38
N GLU A 179 18.33 -9.32 -15.05
CA GLU A 179 16.98 -9.23 -15.61
C GLU A 179 15.90 -9.34 -14.54
N LEU A 180 14.90 -8.45 -14.67
CA LEU A 180 13.68 -8.47 -13.89
C LEU A 180 12.47 -8.54 -14.84
N SER A 181 11.42 -9.26 -14.45
CA SER A 181 10.11 -9.06 -15.07
C SER A 181 9.29 -8.08 -14.24
N MET A 182 8.50 -7.26 -14.92
CA MET A 182 7.69 -6.22 -14.29
C MET A 182 6.22 -6.40 -14.65
N PHE A 183 5.35 -6.53 -13.63
CA PHE A 183 3.91 -6.52 -13.86
C PHE A 183 3.42 -5.08 -13.97
N LEU A 184 2.86 -4.73 -15.13
CA LEU A 184 2.28 -3.43 -15.43
C LEU A 184 0.79 -3.57 -15.73
N ALA A 185 -0.05 -2.94 -14.94
CA ALA A 185 -1.48 -2.92 -15.17
C ALA A 185 -1.83 -1.95 -16.32
N ALA A 186 -2.75 -2.37 -17.19
CA ALA A 186 -3.21 -1.55 -18.30
C ALA A 186 -3.80 -0.21 -17.81
N GLY A 187 -3.41 0.88 -18.46
CA GLY A 187 -3.88 2.24 -18.15
C GLY A 187 -3.12 2.96 -17.02
N ARG A 188 -2.11 2.34 -16.42
CA ARG A 188 -1.17 3.01 -15.51
C ARG A 188 -0.20 3.89 -16.32
N HIS A 189 0.27 4.98 -15.71
CA HIS A 189 1.08 5.97 -16.43
C HIS A 189 2.39 5.37 -16.95
N ILE A 190 3.15 4.63 -16.13
CA ILE A 190 4.38 3.96 -16.59
C ILE A 190 4.11 2.96 -17.74
N GLU A 191 2.95 2.27 -17.73
CA GLU A 191 2.57 1.42 -18.86
C GLU A 191 2.34 2.22 -20.15
N VAL A 192 1.74 3.40 -20.05
CA VAL A 192 1.60 4.33 -21.18
C VAL A 192 2.97 4.77 -21.68
N PHE A 193 3.91 5.12 -20.81
CA PHE A 193 5.28 5.49 -21.18
C PHE A 193 6.00 4.35 -21.87
N ARG A 194 5.88 3.13 -21.34
CA ARG A 194 6.45 1.92 -21.93
C ARG A 194 5.91 1.68 -23.34
N GLN A 195 4.59 1.80 -23.52
CA GLN A 195 3.95 1.60 -24.83
C GLN A 195 4.44 2.63 -25.87
N LYS A 196 4.61 3.90 -25.48
CA LYS A 196 5.17 4.94 -26.34
C LYS A 196 6.61 4.62 -26.74
N ALA A 197 7.47 4.25 -25.79
CA ALA A 197 8.85 3.89 -26.04
C ALA A 197 8.94 2.66 -26.97
N GLU A 198 8.15 1.62 -26.69
CA GLU A 198 8.10 0.40 -27.50
C GLU A 198 7.62 0.66 -28.92
N ALA A 199 6.60 1.50 -29.11
CA ALA A 199 6.12 1.91 -30.44
C ALA A 199 7.20 2.65 -31.25
N ALA A 200 8.09 3.37 -30.56
CA ALA A 200 9.26 4.01 -31.15
C ALA A 200 10.47 3.06 -31.35
N GLY A 201 10.35 1.78 -30.93
CA GLY A 201 11.45 0.81 -30.97
C GLY A 201 12.59 1.13 -30.02
N LYS A 202 12.32 1.91 -28.95
CA LYS A 202 13.32 2.36 -27.97
C LYS A 202 13.06 1.73 -26.61
N PRO A 203 14.11 1.47 -25.80
CA PRO A 203 13.93 1.11 -24.41
C PRO A 203 13.40 2.32 -23.60
N LEU A 204 12.64 2.04 -22.53
CA LEU A 204 12.27 3.05 -21.56
C LEU A 204 13.24 2.99 -20.38
N PRO A 205 14.05 4.04 -20.12
CA PRO A 205 14.85 4.13 -18.90
C PRO A 205 13.96 4.14 -17.66
N ILE A 206 14.40 3.42 -16.62
CA ILE A 206 13.63 3.27 -15.39
C ILE A 206 14.57 3.10 -14.19
N THR A 207 14.18 3.60 -13.02
CA THR A 207 14.83 3.29 -11.76
C THR A 207 13.84 2.63 -10.80
N ILE A 208 14.30 1.62 -10.07
CA ILE A 208 13.54 0.92 -9.05
C ILE A 208 14.15 1.27 -7.69
N ASN A 209 13.41 2.02 -6.90
CA ASN A 209 13.87 2.60 -5.65
C ASN A 209 13.28 1.82 -4.47
N MET A 210 14.10 1.42 -3.51
CA MET A 210 13.70 0.61 -2.36
C MET A 210 14.31 1.15 -1.05
N GLY A 211 13.60 0.93 0.06
CA GLY A 211 14.03 1.45 1.36
C GLY A 211 13.88 2.97 1.45
N LEU A 212 12.64 3.45 1.41
CA LEU A 212 12.30 4.85 1.27
C LEU A 212 11.67 5.43 2.55
N ASP A 213 11.61 6.77 2.62
CA ASP A 213 10.72 7.45 3.55
C ASP A 213 9.29 6.87 3.41
N PRO A 214 8.65 6.43 4.51
CA PRO A 214 7.29 5.89 4.49
C PRO A 214 6.25 6.76 3.77
N ALA A 215 6.39 8.09 3.81
CA ALA A 215 5.49 9.00 3.12
C ALA A 215 5.53 8.85 1.59
N ILE A 216 6.68 8.45 1.03
CA ILE A 216 6.85 8.25 -0.42
C ILE A 216 6.01 7.06 -0.89
N TYR A 217 6.03 5.95 -0.16
CA TYR A 217 5.23 4.78 -0.51
C TYR A 217 3.72 5.07 -0.46
N ILE A 218 3.25 5.84 0.54
CA ILE A 218 1.85 6.26 0.62
C ILE A 218 1.46 7.12 -0.58
N GLY A 219 2.31 8.11 -0.93
CA GLY A 219 2.09 8.97 -2.11
C GLY A 219 1.99 8.16 -3.40
N ALA A 220 2.89 7.20 -3.60
CA ALA A 220 2.98 6.38 -4.80
C ALA A 220 1.82 5.37 -4.99
N CYS A 221 0.95 5.20 -4.00
CA CYS A 221 -0.23 4.33 -4.10
C CYS A 221 -1.51 5.06 -4.53
N PHE A 222 -1.44 6.36 -4.83
CA PHE A 222 -2.57 7.07 -5.41
C PHE A 222 -2.81 6.66 -6.88
N GLU A 223 -4.03 6.88 -7.34
CA GLU A 223 -4.48 6.54 -8.69
C GLU A 223 -5.44 7.60 -9.23
N ALA A 224 -5.65 7.55 -10.56
CA ALA A 224 -6.72 8.32 -11.18
C ALA A 224 -8.11 7.87 -10.60
N PRO A 225 -9.05 8.81 -10.41
CA PRO A 225 -9.01 10.22 -10.84
C PRO A 225 -8.30 11.17 -9.86
N THR A 226 -7.87 10.72 -8.68
CA THR A 226 -7.27 11.58 -7.65
C THR A 226 -5.92 12.15 -8.10
N THR A 227 -5.08 11.31 -8.71
CA THR A 227 -3.83 11.71 -9.37
C THR A 227 -3.97 11.44 -10.87
N PRO A 228 -4.45 12.43 -11.66
CA PRO A 228 -4.60 12.29 -13.10
C PRO A 228 -3.23 12.26 -13.80
N PHE A 229 -3.22 11.86 -15.08
CA PHE A 229 -2.01 11.86 -15.90
C PHE A 229 -1.29 13.21 -15.84
N GLY A 230 0.02 13.16 -15.55
CA GLY A 230 0.87 14.34 -15.34
C GLY A 230 0.94 14.83 -13.89
N TYR A 231 0.19 14.22 -12.96
CA TYR A 231 0.40 14.46 -11.53
C TYR A 231 1.68 13.71 -11.08
N ASN A 232 2.51 14.36 -10.26
CA ASN A 232 3.70 13.74 -9.69
C ASN A 232 3.43 13.33 -8.23
N GLU A 233 3.30 12.05 -7.97
CA GLU A 233 2.94 11.48 -6.68
C GLU A 233 3.99 11.70 -5.59
N LEU A 234 5.25 11.96 -5.95
CA LEU A 234 6.30 12.37 -4.98
C LEU A 234 5.94 13.68 -4.29
N GLY A 235 5.11 14.51 -4.96
CA GLY A 235 4.60 15.74 -4.37
C GLY A 235 3.71 15.52 -3.15
N VAL A 236 3.03 14.38 -3.04
CA VAL A 236 2.24 14.01 -1.85
C VAL A 236 3.15 13.80 -0.65
N ALA A 237 4.24 13.04 -0.82
CA ALA A 237 5.25 12.85 0.22
C ALA A 237 5.89 14.18 0.63
N GLY A 238 6.19 15.02 -0.37
CA GLY A 238 6.71 16.37 -0.12
C GLY A 238 5.76 17.22 0.73
N ALA A 239 4.46 17.15 0.47
CA ALA A 239 3.44 17.85 1.25
C ALA A 239 3.30 17.30 2.68
N LEU A 240 3.29 15.97 2.84
CA LEU A 240 3.27 15.32 4.16
C LEU A 240 4.49 15.69 5.01
N ARG A 241 5.65 15.83 4.39
CA ARG A 241 6.91 16.20 5.07
C ARG A 241 7.16 17.71 5.12
N GLN A 242 6.35 18.53 4.43
CA GLN A 242 6.55 19.97 4.27
C GLN A 242 7.94 20.31 3.71
N ARG A 243 8.48 19.43 2.87
CA ARG A 243 9.76 19.60 2.18
C ARG A 243 9.79 18.72 0.91
N PRO A 244 10.49 19.15 -0.16
CA PRO A 244 10.56 18.37 -1.38
C PRO A 244 11.25 17.01 -1.17
N VAL A 245 10.82 16.01 -1.95
CA VAL A 245 11.58 14.77 -2.12
C VAL A 245 12.83 15.08 -2.96
N GLU A 246 13.99 14.63 -2.51
CA GLU A 246 15.26 14.79 -3.21
C GLU A 246 15.45 13.70 -4.25
N LEU A 247 15.74 14.08 -5.49
CA LEU A 247 16.08 13.20 -6.60
C LEU A 247 17.54 13.40 -6.99
N VAL A 248 18.16 12.35 -7.52
CA VAL A 248 19.51 12.40 -8.09
C VAL A 248 19.50 11.82 -9.50
N GLN A 249 20.38 12.27 -10.38
CA GLN A 249 20.55 11.67 -11.70
C GLN A 249 21.08 10.25 -11.58
N GLY A 250 20.50 9.29 -12.31
CA GLY A 250 20.99 7.91 -12.40
C GLY A 250 22.43 7.84 -12.92
N VAL A 251 23.17 6.84 -12.48
CA VAL A 251 24.57 6.62 -12.84
C VAL A 251 24.69 6.01 -14.24
N SER A 252 23.79 5.10 -14.58
CA SER A 252 23.86 4.28 -15.81
C SER A 252 22.73 4.52 -16.79
N VAL A 253 21.66 5.22 -16.37
CA VAL A 253 20.49 5.54 -17.20
C VAL A 253 20.14 7.03 -17.12
N PRO A 254 19.56 7.62 -18.18
CA PRO A 254 19.15 9.03 -18.18
C PRO A 254 17.84 9.26 -17.42
N GLU A 255 17.59 8.51 -16.36
CA GLU A 255 16.45 8.69 -15.48
C GLU A 255 16.92 9.06 -14.07
N LYS A 256 16.03 9.63 -13.26
CA LYS A 256 16.34 10.04 -11.89
C LYS A 256 16.06 8.90 -10.92
N ALA A 257 16.71 8.93 -9.76
CA ALA A 257 16.46 8.07 -8.62
C ALA A 257 16.14 8.90 -7.39
N ILE A 258 15.53 8.29 -6.38
CA ILE A 258 15.29 8.92 -5.07
C ILE A 258 16.62 8.95 -4.31
N ALA A 259 17.15 10.16 -4.06
CA ALA A 259 18.49 10.37 -3.53
C ALA A 259 18.76 9.69 -2.18
N ARG A 260 17.71 9.51 -1.35
CA ARG A 260 17.81 8.92 -0.01
C ARG A 260 17.31 7.47 0.05
N ALA A 261 17.11 6.81 -1.09
CA ALA A 261 16.80 5.38 -1.13
C ALA A 261 17.96 4.55 -0.52
N GLU A 262 17.62 3.42 0.06
CA GLU A 262 18.62 2.44 0.52
C GLU A 262 19.27 1.71 -0.65
N ILE A 263 18.45 1.33 -1.65
CA ILE A 263 18.85 0.59 -2.84
C ILE A 263 18.12 1.15 -4.06
N VAL A 264 18.85 1.34 -5.16
CA VAL A 264 18.29 1.69 -6.47
C VAL A 264 18.78 0.68 -7.50
N ILE A 265 17.87 0.10 -8.27
CA ILE A 265 18.18 -0.67 -9.47
C ILE A 265 17.91 0.22 -10.68
N GLU A 266 18.93 0.49 -11.46
CA GLU A 266 18.85 1.25 -12.70
C GLU A 266 18.76 0.31 -13.89
N GLY A 267 17.85 0.55 -14.82
CA GLY A 267 17.68 -0.33 -15.97
C GLY A 267 16.85 0.27 -17.09
N GLU A 268 16.53 -0.57 -18.06
CA GLU A 268 15.76 -0.24 -19.23
C GLU A 268 14.67 -1.29 -19.48
N LEU A 269 13.41 -0.87 -19.60
CA LEU A 269 12.34 -1.72 -20.11
C LEU A 269 12.56 -1.92 -21.62
N LEU A 270 12.83 -3.16 -22.00
CA LEU A 270 13.22 -3.51 -23.37
C LEU A 270 11.98 -3.54 -24.30
N PRO A 271 12.06 -2.93 -25.52
CA PRO A 271 10.97 -2.97 -26.45
C PRO A 271 10.76 -4.39 -27.01
N GLY A 272 9.53 -4.89 -26.99
CA GLY A 272 9.14 -6.17 -27.56
C GLY A 272 9.62 -7.42 -26.81
N VAL A 273 10.47 -7.28 -25.80
CA VAL A 273 10.97 -8.43 -25.02
C VAL A 273 9.97 -8.79 -23.92
N ARG A 274 9.63 -10.08 -23.83
CA ARG A 274 8.67 -10.61 -22.87
C ARG A 274 9.17 -11.93 -22.29
N VAL A 275 8.84 -12.17 -21.02
CA VAL A 275 9.12 -13.43 -20.34
C VAL A 275 7.88 -13.92 -19.58
N ARG A 276 7.79 -15.23 -19.39
CA ARG A 276 6.81 -15.82 -18.47
C ARG A 276 7.28 -15.58 -17.04
N GLU A 277 6.40 -15.10 -16.17
CA GLU A 277 6.74 -14.71 -14.80
C GLU A 277 7.38 -15.86 -14.00
N ASP A 278 6.84 -17.08 -14.14
CA ASP A 278 7.29 -18.30 -13.46
C ASP A 278 8.20 -19.21 -14.33
N GLN A 279 8.94 -18.64 -15.27
CA GLN A 279 9.74 -19.45 -16.21
C GLN A 279 10.76 -20.38 -15.53
N HIS A 280 11.20 -20.08 -14.31
CA HIS A 280 12.18 -20.89 -13.59
C HIS A 280 11.55 -21.90 -12.64
N THR A 281 10.30 -21.71 -12.22
CA THR A 281 9.62 -22.58 -11.23
C THR A 281 8.52 -23.43 -11.85
N ASN A 282 7.91 -22.96 -12.94
CA ASN A 282 6.72 -23.57 -13.55
C ASN A 282 5.57 -23.79 -12.53
N SER A 283 5.47 -22.92 -11.51
CA SER A 283 4.50 -23.08 -10.43
C SER A 283 3.06 -22.77 -10.84
N GLY A 284 2.87 -22.02 -11.92
CA GLY A 284 1.57 -21.47 -12.32
C GLY A 284 1.09 -20.30 -11.46
N HIS A 285 1.86 -19.93 -10.44
CA HIS A 285 1.53 -18.85 -9.50
C HIS A 285 2.53 -17.72 -9.59
N ALA A 286 2.07 -16.49 -9.34
CA ALA A 286 2.95 -15.33 -9.18
C ALA A 286 3.44 -15.23 -7.73
N MET A 287 2.63 -14.64 -6.88
CA MET A 287 2.85 -14.47 -5.43
C MET A 287 1.49 -14.23 -4.76
N PRO A 288 1.40 -14.27 -3.41
CA PRO A 288 0.19 -13.88 -2.70
C PRO A 288 -0.16 -12.40 -2.92
N GLU A 289 -1.44 -12.16 -3.23
CA GLU A 289 -1.98 -10.83 -3.51
C GLU A 289 -2.89 -10.33 -2.40
N PHE A 290 -3.18 -9.02 -2.36
CA PHE A 290 -3.92 -8.36 -1.29
C PHE A 290 -5.27 -9.00 -0.92
N PRO A 291 -6.03 -9.70 -1.80
CA PRO A 291 -7.25 -10.40 -1.38
C PRO A 291 -6.99 -11.65 -0.54
N GLY A 292 -5.74 -12.08 -0.37
CA GLY A 292 -5.39 -13.27 0.41
C GLY A 292 -5.18 -14.55 -0.41
N TYR A 293 -5.22 -14.45 -1.73
CA TYR A 293 -5.05 -15.58 -2.66
C TYR A 293 -3.74 -15.44 -3.45
N CYS A 294 -3.21 -16.55 -3.95
CA CYS A 294 -2.08 -16.51 -4.88
C CYS A 294 -2.57 -16.01 -6.24
N GLY A 295 -1.92 -15.00 -6.78
CA GLY A 295 -2.11 -14.57 -8.16
C GLY A 295 -1.62 -15.64 -9.13
N GLY A 296 -2.23 -15.74 -10.32
CA GLY A 296 -1.69 -16.55 -11.42
C GLY A 296 -0.42 -15.93 -12.00
N ALA A 297 0.54 -16.77 -12.39
CA ALA A 297 1.73 -16.29 -13.12
C ALA A 297 1.33 -15.69 -14.47
N ASN A 298 1.88 -14.54 -14.79
CA ASN A 298 1.62 -13.90 -16.09
C ASN A 298 2.46 -14.56 -17.18
N PRO A 299 1.84 -14.95 -18.31
CA PRO A 299 2.57 -15.63 -19.39
C PRO A 299 3.51 -14.71 -20.20
N SER A 300 3.39 -13.39 -20.08
CA SER A 300 4.08 -12.44 -20.97
C SER A 300 4.30 -11.09 -20.31
N LEU A 301 5.30 -10.97 -19.43
CA LEU A 301 5.66 -9.72 -18.78
C LEU A 301 6.81 -8.98 -19.50
N PRO A 302 6.80 -7.64 -19.51
CA PRO A 302 7.95 -6.83 -19.94
C PRO A 302 9.19 -7.15 -19.09
N VAL A 303 10.35 -6.99 -19.71
CA VAL A 303 11.66 -7.23 -19.11
C VAL A 303 12.38 -5.91 -18.89
N ILE A 304 12.89 -5.73 -17.67
CA ILE A 304 13.89 -4.71 -17.34
C ILE A 304 15.27 -5.34 -17.47
N LYS A 305 16.13 -4.78 -18.34
CA LYS A 305 17.56 -5.08 -18.38
C LYS A 305 18.27 -4.15 -17.40
N VAL A 306 18.79 -4.72 -16.34
CA VAL A 306 19.53 -3.98 -15.30
C VAL A 306 20.86 -3.49 -15.88
N LYS A 307 21.20 -2.23 -15.59
CA LYS A 307 22.45 -1.56 -15.99
C LYS A 307 23.36 -1.32 -14.79
N ALA A 308 22.77 -1.00 -13.65
CA ALA A 308 23.51 -0.83 -12.39
C ALA A 308 22.60 -1.10 -11.19
N VAL A 309 23.23 -1.40 -10.09
CA VAL A 309 22.65 -1.29 -8.74
C VAL A 309 23.47 -0.27 -7.96
N THR A 310 22.81 0.73 -7.40
CA THR A 310 23.45 1.65 -6.47
C THR A 310 22.81 1.52 -5.10
N MET A 311 23.60 1.69 -4.02
CA MET A 311 23.07 1.53 -2.68
C MET A 311 23.86 2.30 -1.63
N ARG A 312 23.22 2.50 -0.48
CA ARG A 312 23.87 3.03 0.72
C ARG A 312 24.84 1.98 1.33
N ASN A 313 25.79 2.47 2.09
CA ASN A 313 26.59 1.59 2.96
C ASN A 313 25.68 0.89 3.98
N ASN A 314 25.85 -0.42 4.17
CA ASN A 314 24.98 -1.25 5.01
C ASN A 314 23.50 -1.10 4.64
N ALA A 315 23.18 -1.25 3.37
CA ALA A 315 21.86 -1.07 2.82
C ALA A 315 20.80 -1.97 3.47
N ILE A 316 19.57 -1.48 3.52
CA ILE A 316 18.40 -2.19 4.02
C ILE A 316 17.47 -2.46 2.83
N LEU A 317 17.25 -3.74 2.52
CA LEU A 317 16.19 -4.12 1.59
C LEU A 317 14.86 -4.06 2.32
N GLN A 318 14.02 -3.10 1.95
CA GLN A 318 12.65 -3.06 2.44
C GLN A 318 11.75 -3.89 1.53
N THR A 319 10.96 -4.78 2.12
CA THR A 319 9.98 -5.60 1.40
C THR A 319 8.68 -5.68 2.20
N LEU A 320 7.64 -6.24 1.61
CA LEU A 320 6.40 -6.57 2.32
C LEU A 320 6.11 -8.06 2.24
N VAL A 321 5.41 -8.57 3.24
CA VAL A 321 4.77 -9.88 3.17
C VAL A 321 3.35 -9.65 2.67
N GLY A 322 3.14 -9.83 1.38
CA GLY A 322 1.80 -9.79 0.81
C GLY A 322 1.05 -11.08 1.16
N PRO A 323 -0.19 -11.00 1.53
CA PRO A 323 -1.18 -9.92 1.58
C PRO A 323 -1.35 -9.31 2.99
N GLY A 324 -0.25 -8.94 3.64
CA GLY A 324 -0.23 -8.43 5.01
C GLY A 324 -0.87 -7.04 5.18
N GLU A 325 -0.96 -6.59 6.43
CA GLU A 325 -1.50 -5.29 6.81
C GLU A 325 -0.70 -4.12 6.20
N GLU A 326 0.60 -4.30 5.94
CA GLU A 326 1.41 -3.30 5.24
C GLU A 326 0.87 -3.02 3.83
N HIS A 327 0.51 -4.08 3.10
CA HIS A 327 -0.13 -3.94 1.79
C HIS A 327 -1.49 -3.24 1.90
N THR A 328 -2.30 -3.67 2.88
CA THR A 328 -3.63 -3.09 3.16
C THR A 328 -3.55 -1.61 3.50
N THR A 329 -2.62 -1.21 4.36
CA THR A 329 -2.45 0.20 4.78
C THR A 329 -1.97 1.06 3.61
N LEU A 330 -0.98 0.59 2.83
CA LEU A 330 -0.46 1.31 1.67
C LEU A 330 -1.54 1.52 0.60
N ALA A 331 -2.39 0.54 0.35
CA ALA A 331 -3.51 0.66 -0.57
C ALA A 331 -4.68 1.46 0.03
N GLY A 332 -4.94 1.28 1.32
CA GLY A 332 -6.10 1.82 2.02
C GLY A 332 -6.04 3.33 2.24
N LEU A 333 -4.90 3.88 2.65
CA LEU A 333 -4.79 5.31 2.95
C LEU A 333 -5.08 6.20 1.73
N PRO A 334 -4.55 5.95 0.52
CA PRO A 334 -4.94 6.67 -0.68
C PRO A 334 -6.41 6.46 -1.06
N THR A 335 -6.97 5.25 -0.86
CA THR A 335 -8.39 4.97 -1.06
C THR A 335 -9.26 5.85 -0.16
N GLU A 336 -8.97 5.88 1.14
CA GLU A 336 -9.66 6.71 2.14
C GLU A 336 -9.58 8.20 1.78
N ALA A 337 -8.38 8.69 1.45
CA ALA A 337 -8.15 10.07 1.07
C ALA A 337 -8.90 10.48 -0.20
N SER A 338 -8.98 9.58 -1.19
CA SER A 338 -9.72 9.79 -2.43
C SER A 338 -11.23 9.88 -2.17
N ILE A 339 -11.77 8.98 -1.36
CA ILE A 339 -13.18 8.99 -0.93
C ILE A 339 -13.48 10.27 -0.15
N TRP A 340 -12.64 10.58 0.85
CA TRP A 340 -12.80 11.80 1.65
C TRP A 340 -12.91 13.04 0.77
N ASN A 341 -11.96 13.19 -0.14
CA ASN A 341 -11.91 14.36 -1.02
C ASN A 341 -13.10 14.48 -1.95
N ALA A 342 -13.59 13.36 -2.51
CA ALA A 342 -14.71 13.35 -3.41
C ALA A 342 -16.03 13.66 -2.69
N VAL A 343 -16.27 13.04 -1.54
CA VAL A 343 -17.49 13.25 -0.75
C VAL A 343 -17.53 14.65 -0.16
N GLU A 344 -16.41 15.11 0.43
CA GLU A 344 -16.36 16.44 1.05
C GLU A 344 -16.51 17.57 0.03
N ALA A 345 -16.04 17.39 -1.20
CA ALA A 345 -16.23 18.36 -2.27
C ALA A 345 -17.70 18.49 -2.70
N ALA A 346 -18.47 17.40 -2.64
CA ALA A 346 -19.86 17.37 -3.10
C ALA A 346 -20.87 17.60 -1.97
N ILE A 347 -20.58 17.09 -0.76
CA ILE A 347 -21.49 17.13 0.41
C ILE A 347 -20.67 17.54 1.65
N PRO A 348 -20.29 18.81 1.76
CA PRO A 348 -19.38 19.28 2.82
C PRO A 348 -19.88 18.96 4.24
N GLY A 349 -19.01 18.39 5.07
CA GLY A 349 -19.27 18.08 6.47
C GLY A 349 -20.27 16.95 6.72
N PHE A 350 -20.68 16.20 5.70
CA PHE A 350 -21.54 15.03 5.84
C PHE A 350 -20.77 13.77 6.24
N LEU A 351 -19.60 13.56 5.63
CA LEU A 351 -18.67 12.49 5.98
C LEU A 351 -17.93 12.85 7.29
N GLN A 352 -17.97 11.96 8.27
CA GLN A 352 -17.26 12.14 9.53
C GLN A 352 -15.90 11.42 9.50
N ASN A 353 -15.89 10.21 8.93
CA ASN A 353 -14.65 9.46 8.71
C ASN A 353 -14.86 8.40 7.62
N VAL A 354 -13.75 7.81 7.18
CA VAL A 354 -13.73 6.73 6.20
C VAL A 354 -12.64 5.74 6.54
N TYR A 355 -12.91 4.46 6.33
CA TYR A 355 -11.97 3.38 6.53
C TYR A 355 -11.99 2.39 5.37
N ALA A 356 -10.85 2.22 4.70
CA ALA A 356 -10.65 1.16 3.71
C ALA A 356 -10.27 -0.12 4.46
N HIS A 357 -11.26 -0.97 4.71
CA HIS A 357 -11.21 -2.05 5.68
C HIS A 357 -10.23 -3.15 5.30
N THR A 358 -9.47 -3.63 6.28
CA THR A 358 -8.46 -4.70 6.15
C THR A 358 -9.00 -5.98 5.50
N ALA A 359 -10.25 -6.40 5.84
CA ALA A 359 -10.88 -7.58 5.23
C ALA A 359 -11.09 -7.44 3.71
N GLY A 360 -11.11 -6.21 3.19
CA GLY A 360 -11.13 -5.91 1.76
C GLY A 360 -9.74 -5.64 1.18
N GLY A 361 -8.66 -5.89 1.92
CA GLY A 361 -7.30 -5.61 1.50
C GLY A 361 -7.02 -4.12 1.24
N GLY A 362 -7.77 -3.22 1.88
CA GLY A 362 -7.67 -1.78 1.68
C GLY A 362 -8.27 -1.26 0.36
N LYS A 363 -8.86 -2.13 -0.45
CA LYS A 363 -9.36 -1.79 -1.80
C LYS A 363 -10.81 -2.19 -2.05
N PHE A 364 -11.27 -3.35 -1.52
CA PHE A 364 -12.59 -3.89 -1.87
C PHE A 364 -13.72 -3.41 -0.97
N LEU A 365 -13.42 -2.96 0.24
CA LEU A 365 -14.42 -2.60 1.23
C LEU A 365 -14.12 -1.23 1.83
N GLY A 366 -15.00 -0.27 1.58
CA GLY A 366 -14.99 1.04 2.23
C GLY A 366 -16.09 1.14 3.28
N ILE A 367 -15.76 1.65 4.46
CA ILE A 367 -16.72 1.99 5.52
C ILE A 367 -16.80 3.51 5.59
N LEU A 368 -17.98 4.07 5.43
CA LEU A 368 -18.23 5.51 5.51
C LEU A 368 -19.05 5.83 6.75
N GLN A 369 -18.47 6.56 7.68
CA GLN A 369 -19.18 7.12 8.81
C GLN A 369 -19.76 8.47 8.42
N VAL A 370 -21.08 8.58 8.47
CA VAL A 370 -21.80 9.77 8.02
C VAL A 370 -22.64 10.38 9.13
N LYS A 371 -22.98 11.66 9.01
CA LYS A 371 -23.82 12.38 9.97
C LYS A 371 -24.97 13.08 9.29
N LYS A 372 -26.17 12.57 9.51
CA LYS A 372 -27.42 13.28 9.16
C LYS A 372 -27.70 14.34 10.24
N ARG A 373 -27.76 15.61 9.87
CA ARG A 373 -27.94 16.75 10.77
C ARG A 373 -29.38 17.27 10.79
N GLN A 374 -30.15 16.94 9.75
CA GLN A 374 -31.50 17.41 9.54
C GLN A 374 -32.27 16.42 8.62
N PRO A 375 -33.63 16.48 8.60
CA PRO A 375 -34.44 15.60 7.77
C PRO A 375 -34.06 15.62 6.27
N ALA A 376 -33.60 16.78 5.78
CA ALA A 376 -33.21 16.95 4.36
C ALA A 376 -31.88 16.24 4.01
N ASP A 377 -31.17 15.69 4.98
CA ASP A 377 -29.97 14.89 4.72
C ASP A 377 -30.31 13.42 4.38
N GLU A 378 -31.58 13.02 4.54
CA GLU A 378 -32.02 11.69 4.15
C GLU A 378 -31.80 11.47 2.65
N GLY A 379 -31.18 10.33 2.28
CA GLY A 379 -30.76 10.01 0.91
C GLY A 379 -29.36 10.48 0.53
N ARG A 380 -28.74 11.41 1.27
CA ARG A 380 -27.34 11.84 1.02
C ARG A 380 -26.31 10.74 1.27
N GLN A 381 -26.61 9.80 2.17
CA GLN A 381 -25.74 8.64 2.42
C GLN A 381 -25.57 7.80 1.13
N GLY A 382 -26.62 7.60 0.36
CA GLY A 382 -26.54 6.92 -0.93
C GLY A 382 -25.69 7.69 -1.94
N GLN A 383 -25.81 9.03 -1.99
CA GLN A 383 -24.96 9.88 -2.83
C GLN A 383 -23.48 9.77 -2.42
N ALA A 384 -23.18 9.79 -1.11
CA ALA A 384 -21.82 9.62 -0.61
C ALA A 384 -21.22 8.27 -1.01
N ALA A 385 -21.98 7.18 -0.94
CA ALA A 385 -21.54 5.87 -1.39
C ALA A 385 -21.26 5.82 -2.90
N LEU A 386 -22.09 6.43 -3.73
CA LEU A 386 -21.87 6.52 -5.18
C LEU A 386 -20.60 7.35 -5.51
N LEU A 387 -20.38 8.46 -4.82
CA LEU A 387 -19.16 9.26 -4.93
C LEU A 387 -17.91 8.46 -4.54
N ALA A 388 -17.99 7.69 -3.45
CA ALA A 388 -16.90 6.81 -3.02
C ALA A 388 -16.57 5.75 -4.09
N LEU A 389 -17.57 5.08 -4.65
CA LEU A 389 -17.41 4.08 -5.72
C LEU A 389 -16.86 4.69 -7.03
N ALA A 390 -17.13 5.97 -7.28
CA ALA A 390 -16.62 6.69 -8.45
C ALA A 390 -15.20 7.23 -8.22
N SER A 391 -14.86 7.63 -6.99
CA SER A 391 -13.55 8.19 -6.65
C SER A 391 -12.42 7.16 -6.63
N TYR A 392 -12.76 5.88 -6.45
CA TYR A 392 -11.81 4.78 -6.45
C TYR A 392 -12.42 3.56 -7.15
N SER A 393 -11.99 3.33 -8.39
CA SER A 393 -12.61 2.33 -9.28
C SER A 393 -12.51 0.89 -8.79
N GLU A 394 -11.54 0.59 -7.92
CA GLU A 394 -11.28 -0.75 -7.41
C GLU A 394 -12.19 -1.13 -6.22
N LEU A 395 -12.86 -0.17 -5.59
CA LEU A 395 -13.86 -0.46 -4.55
C LEU A 395 -14.94 -1.40 -5.06
N LYS A 396 -15.31 -2.37 -4.24
CA LYS A 396 -16.35 -3.37 -4.55
C LYS A 396 -17.59 -3.18 -3.67
N ASN A 397 -17.40 -2.94 -2.38
CA ASN A 397 -18.45 -2.83 -1.39
C ASN A 397 -18.29 -1.55 -0.55
N ILE A 398 -19.40 -0.94 -0.22
CA ILE A 398 -19.50 0.18 0.73
C ILE A 398 -20.46 -0.18 1.85
N ILE A 399 -20.06 0.05 3.08
CA ILE A 399 -20.95 0.03 4.25
C ILE A 399 -21.07 1.47 4.75
N LEU A 400 -22.31 1.94 4.88
CA LEU A 400 -22.65 3.25 5.44
C LEU A 400 -23.09 3.07 6.88
N VAL A 401 -22.55 3.86 7.79
CA VAL A 401 -22.90 3.83 9.23
C VAL A 401 -23.05 5.24 9.77
N ASP A 402 -23.82 5.39 10.87
CA ASP A 402 -23.96 6.66 11.58
C ASP A 402 -22.74 6.99 12.44
N GLU A 403 -22.70 8.22 12.97
CA GLU A 403 -21.62 8.78 13.77
C GLU A 403 -21.32 8.05 15.09
N ASP A 404 -22.22 7.21 15.58
CA ASP A 404 -22.08 6.45 16.84
C ASP A 404 -21.44 5.06 16.65
N VAL A 405 -21.09 4.68 15.43
CA VAL A 405 -20.42 3.41 15.11
C VAL A 405 -18.93 3.63 14.96
N ASP A 406 -18.11 2.89 15.69
CA ASP A 406 -16.66 2.88 15.49
C ASP A 406 -16.29 2.10 14.21
N ILE A 407 -15.90 2.82 13.17
CA ILE A 407 -15.56 2.20 11.87
C ILE A 407 -14.23 1.44 11.88
N PHE A 408 -13.42 1.56 12.94
CA PHE A 408 -12.18 0.82 13.12
C PHE A 408 -12.37 -0.45 13.95
N ASP A 409 -13.57 -0.68 14.49
CA ASP A 409 -13.98 -1.90 15.17
C ASP A 409 -14.90 -2.74 14.27
N SER A 410 -14.41 -3.89 13.81
CA SER A 410 -15.18 -4.78 12.94
C SER A 410 -16.44 -5.33 13.60
N ASP A 411 -16.42 -5.54 14.93
CA ASP A 411 -17.58 -6.04 15.66
C ASP A 411 -18.66 -4.96 15.75
N ASP A 412 -18.28 -3.70 15.88
CA ASP A 412 -19.22 -2.57 15.91
C ASP A 412 -19.86 -2.33 14.52
N ILE A 413 -19.08 -2.49 13.44
CA ILE A 413 -19.60 -2.46 12.06
C ILE A 413 -20.61 -3.60 11.84
N LEU A 414 -20.26 -4.82 12.21
CA LEU A 414 -21.15 -5.98 12.08
C LEU A 414 -22.41 -5.86 12.95
N TRP A 415 -22.28 -5.28 14.13
CA TRP A 415 -23.42 -4.94 14.96
C TRP A 415 -24.38 -3.98 14.23
N ALA A 416 -23.88 -2.91 13.63
CA ALA A 416 -24.69 -1.99 12.85
C ALA A 416 -25.38 -2.67 11.65
N MET A 417 -24.64 -3.50 10.92
CA MET A 417 -25.19 -4.30 9.81
C MET A 417 -26.32 -5.23 10.27
N THR A 418 -26.18 -5.83 11.46
CA THR A 418 -27.15 -6.81 11.97
C THR A 418 -28.41 -6.15 12.53
N THR A 419 -28.25 -4.97 13.15
CA THR A 419 -29.33 -4.34 13.91
C THR A 419 -30.05 -3.20 13.17
N ARG A 420 -29.43 -2.58 12.17
CA ARG A 420 -29.93 -1.36 11.50
C ARG A 420 -30.30 -1.58 10.02
N MET A 421 -30.04 -2.75 9.46
CA MET A 421 -30.24 -3.06 8.06
C MET A 421 -31.38 -4.06 7.84
N GLN A 422 -32.19 -3.81 6.80
CA GLN A 422 -33.12 -4.80 6.24
C GLN A 422 -32.72 -5.06 4.79
N GLY A 423 -32.47 -6.32 4.44
CA GLY A 423 -31.84 -6.69 3.18
C GLY A 423 -32.61 -6.30 1.92
N ASP A 424 -33.93 -6.14 2.00
CA ASP A 424 -34.80 -5.79 0.89
C ASP A 424 -34.81 -4.28 0.57
N VAL A 425 -34.43 -3.41 1.51
CA VAL A 425 -34.44 -1.94 1.35
C VAL A 425 -33.06 -1.30 1.52
N SER A 426 -32.15 -1.96 2.26
CA SER A 426 -30.85 -1.38 2.63
C SER A 426 -29.71 -1.80 1.70
N ILE A 427 -29.94 -2.73 0.77
CA ILE A 427 -28.92 -3.21 -0.16
C ILE A 427 -29.19 -2.66 -1.56
N THR A 428 -28.17 -1.96 -2.10
CA THR A 428 -28.18 -1.50 -3.49
C THR A 428 -27.07 -2.21 -4.25
N THR A 429 -27.40 -2.85 -5.38
CA THR A 429 -26.44 -3.51 -6.27
C THR A 429 -26.34 -2.76 -7.60
N ILE A 430 -25.09 -2.58 -8.07
CA ILE A 430 -24.79 -1.87 -9.32
C ILE A 430 -23.93 -2.79 -10.19
N PRO A 431 -24.54 -3.55 -11.12
CA PRO A 431 -23.82 -4.51 -11.96
C PRO A 431 -23.10 -3.81 -13.12
N GLY A 432 -22.06 -4.46 -13.67
CA GLY A 432 -21.38 -4.04 -14.87
C GLY A 432 -20.43 -2.86 -14.70
N ILE A 433 -19.91 -2.64 -13.50
CA ILE A 433 -18.99 -1.54 -13.17
C ILE A 433 -17.55 -2.08 -13.10
N ARG A 434 -16.57 -1.25 -13.47
CA ARG A 434 -15.15 -1.57 -13.36
C ARG A 434 -14.79 -1.93 -11.90
N GLY A 435 -14.04 -3.01 -11.75
CA GLY A 435 -13.50 -3.49 -10.47
C GLY A 435 -12.03 -3.88 -10.61
N HIS A 436 -11.45 -4.40 -9.55
CA HIS A 436 -10.04 -4.81 -9.53
C HIS A 436 -9.85 -6.19 -10.18
N GLN A 437 -8.83 -6.33 -11.06
CA GLN A 437 -8.56 -7.59 -11.78
C GLN A 437 -8.16 -8.77 -10.89
N LEU A 438 -7.68 -8.51 -9.66
CA LEU A 438 -7.31 -9.54 -8.70
C LEU A 438 -8.50 -10.01 -7.84
N ASP A 439 -9.72 -9.59 -8.13
CA ASP A 439 -10.93 -10.14 -7.49
C ASP A 439 -11.21 -11.54 -8.07
N PRO A 440 -11.03 -12.63 -7.31
CA PRO A 440 -11.19 -13.98 -7.82
C PRO A 440 -12.64 -14.34 -8.17
N SER A 441 -13.60 -13.53 -7.70
CA SER A 441 -15.03 -13.73 -8.04
C SER A 441 -15.43 -13.09 -9.37
N GLN A 442 -14.52 -12.44 -10.09
CA GLN A 442 -14.75 -11.83 -11.38
C GLN A 442 -14.58 -12.82 -12.55
N THR A 443 -15.33 -13.90 -12.55
CA THR A 443 -15.34 -14.81 -13.68
C THR A 443 -16.77 -15.07 -14.16
N PRO A 444 -17.01 -15.25 -15.48
CA PRO A 444 -18.33 -15.64 -15.99
C PRO A 444 -18.87 -16.93 -15.39
N GLU A 445 -17.95 -17.85 -15.00
CA GLU A 445 -18.30 -19.09 -14.32
C GLU A 445 -18.89 -18.84 -12.93
N TYR A 446 -18.46 -17.78 -12.25
CA TYR A 446 -19.00 -17.40 -10.94
C TYR A 446 -20.37 -16.73 -11.07
N SER A 447 -20.53 -15.83 -12.05
CA SER A 447 -21.79 -15.12 -12.28
C SER A 447 -21.94 -14.71 -13.74
N PRO A 448 -23.09 -15.04 -14.40
CA PRO A 448 -23.33 -14.64 -15.79
C PRO A 448 -23.48 -13.12 -16.00
N SER A 449 -23.57 -12.34 -14.92
CA SER A 449 -23.55 -10.86 -15.01
C SER A 449 -22.14 -10.29 -15.25
N ILE A 450 -21.10 -11.10 -15.08
CA ILE A 450 -19.71 -10.72 -15.30
C ILE A 450 -19.39 -10.93 -16.79
N ARG A 451 -19.17 -9.81 -17.50
CA ARG A 451 -18.98 -9.82 -18.96
C ARG A 451 -17.54 -9.77 -19.42
N GLY A 452 -16.59 -9.66 -18.48
CA GLY A 452 -15.16 -9.57 -18.78
C GLY A 452 -14.31 -9.28 -17.56
N ASN A 453 -13.00 -9.45 -17.70
CA ASN A 453 -12.04 -9.16 -16.66
C ASN A 453 -12.08 -7.68 -16.26
N GLY A 454 -12.01 -7.40 -14.96
CA GLY A 454 -12.09 -6.04 -14.43
C GLY A 454 -13.50 -5.47 -14.34
N ILE A 455 -14.54 -6.29 -14.57
CA ILE A 455 -15.95 -5.90 -14.41
C ILE A 455 -16.56 -6.67 -13.25
N SER A 456 -17.23 -5.95 -12.34
CA SER A 456 -17.86 -6.52 -11.15
C SER A 456 -19.23 -5.93 -10.89
N CYS A 457 -19.94 -6.49 -9.94
CA CYS A 457 -21.09 -5.87 -9.30
C CYS A 457 -20.61 -5.15 -8.05
N LYS A 458 -20.98 -3.87 -7.91
CA LYS A 458 -20.72 -3.11 -6.69
C LYS A 458 -21.93 -3.16 -5.77
N THR A 459 -21.68 -3.18 -4.45
CA THR A 459 -22.75 -3.28 -3.46
C THR A 459 -22.61 -2.18 -2.42
N ILE A 460 -23.74 -1.54 -2.10
CA ILE A 460 -23.88 -0.59 -1.00
C ILE A 460 -24.77 -1.23 0.05
N PHE A 461 -24.30 -1.26 1.29
CA PHE A 461 -25.03 -1.66 2.50
C PHE A 461 -25.31 -0.42 3.31
N ASP A 462 -26.56 0.05 3.31
CA ASP A 462 -26.97 1.22 4.10
C ASP A 462 -27.39 0.75 5.50
N CYS A 463 -26.49 0.90 6.45
CA CYS A 463 -26.70 0.60 7.87
C CYS A 463 -26.92 1.89 8.68
N THR A 464 -27.29 3.00 8.01
CA THR A 464 -27.68 4.23 8.69
C THR A 464 -29.12 4.18 9.16
N VAL A 465 -29.40 4.83 10.29
CA VAL A 465 -30.74 4.93 10.83
C VAL A 465 -31.51 6.03 10.08
N PRO A 466 -32.77 5.77 9.63
CA PRO A 466 -33.62 6.84 9.10
C PRO A 466 -33.76 8.00 10.08
N TRP A 467 -33.66 9.23 9.60
CA TRP A 467 -33.73 10.43 10.48
C TRP A 467 -34.91 10.42 11.43
N ALA A 468 -36.09 10.07 10.96
CA ALA A 468 -37.30 10.06 11.75
C ALA A 468 -37.33 8.98 12.84
N LEU A 469 -36.42 8.02 12.80
CA LEU A 469 -36.37 6.90 13.73
C LEU A 469 -35.15 6.94 14.65
N LYS A 470 -34.33 8.00 14.64
CA LYS A 470 -33.10 8.08 15.43
C LYS A 470 -33.30 7.73 16.91
N SER A 471 -34.38 8.20 17.52
CA SER A 471 -34.68 7.91 18.93
C SER A 471 -34.95 6.44 19.25
N HIS A 472 -35.33 5.62 18.26
CA HIS A 472 -35.53 4.19 18.46
C HIS A 472 -34.23 3.37 18.43
N PHE A 473 -33.14 3.99 17.97
CA PHE A 473 -31.85 3.33 17.76
C PHE A 473 -30.73 3.88 18.66
N GLU A 474 -31.12 4.62 19.70
CA GLU A 474 -30.16 5.08 20.71
C GLU A 474 -29.59 3.87 21.46
N ARG A 475 -28.25 3.81 21.55
CA ARG A 475 -27.59 2.78 22.35
C ARG A 475 -27.95 2.94 23.81
N ALA A 476 -28.04 1.82 24.56
CA ALA A 476 -28.31 1.84 25.98
C ALA A 476 -27.27 2.73 26.72
N PRO A 477 -27.73 3.76 27.44
CA PRO A 477 -26.85 4.76 28.06
C PRO A 477 -26.27 4.23 29.38
N PHE A 478 -25.21 3.42 29.31
CA PHE A 478 -24.47 3.00 30.50
C PHE A 478 -23.82 4.21 31.16
N ALA A 479 -23.77 4.21 32.51
CA ALA A 479 -23.09 5.25 33.25
C ALA A 479 -21.58 5.22 32.95
N ASP A 480 -21.02 6.39 32.70
CA ASP A 480 -19.55 6.55 32.57
C ASP A 480 -18.96 6.63 33.99
N VAL A 481 -18.27 5.59 34.39
CA VAL A 481 -17.64 5.47 35.71
C VAL A 481 -16.19 5.05 35.58
N ASP A 482 -15.34 5.54 36.50
CA ASP A 482 -13.98 5.03 36.59
C ASP A 482 -13.98 3.61 37.18
N PRO A 483 -13.64 2.54 36.44
CA PRO A 483 -13.67 1.18 36.94
C PRO A 483 -12.47 0.80 37.83
N ARG A 484 -11.38 1.58 37.76
CA ARG A 484 -10.11 1.24 38.44
C ARG A 484 -10.25 1.05 39.95
N PRO A 485 -11.06 1.83 40.72
CA PRO A 485 -11.25 1.60 42.11
C PRO A 485 -11.91 0.26 42.46
N PHE A 486 -12.69 -0.32 41.53
CA PHE A 486 -13.43 -1.57 41.76
C PHE A 486 -12.59 -2.83 41.43
N ALA A 487 -11.57 -2.69 40.59
CA ALA A 487 -10.72 -3.80 40.17
C ALA A 487 -9.25 -3.36 39.93
N PRO A 488 -8.57 -2.80 40.96
CA PRO A 488 -7.28 -2.14 40.79
C PRO A 488 -6.19 -3.08 40.27
N GLU A 489 -6.14 -4.32 40.73
CA GLU A 489 -5.15 -5.31 40.26
C GLU A 489 -5.40 -5.76 38.84
N TYR A 490 -6.64 -5.81 38.38
CA TYR A 490 -6.99 -6.14 37.00
C TYR A 490 -6.50 -5.06 36.04
N PHE A 491 -6.80 -3.78 36.35
CA PHE A 491 -6.39 -2.65 35.53
C PHE A 491 -4.87 -2.45 35.53
N ALA A 492 -4.19 -2.64 36.66
CA ALA A 492 -2.73 -2.62 36.73
C ALA A 492 -2.09 -3.71 35.85
N ARG A 493 -2.71 -4.90 35.74
CA ARG A 493 -2.27 -5.96 34.80
C ARG A 493 -2.56 -5.61 33.35
N LEU A 494 -3.71 -5.01 33.05
CA LEU A 494 -4.03 -4.54 31.69
C LEU A 494 -3.06 -3.45 31.23
N GLU A 495 -2.78 -2.46 32.09
CA GLU A 495 -1.81 -1.39 31.79
C GLU A 495 -0.41 -1.96 31.55
N LYS A 496 0.02 -2.94 32.36
CA LYS A 496 1.28 -3.64 32.21
C LYS A 496 1.33 -4.46 30.90
N ASN A 497 0.23 -5.12 30.54
CA ASN A 497 0.09 -5.88 29.31
C ASN A 497 -0.10 -4.96 28.07
N GLN A 498 -0.75 -3.80 28.24
CA GLN A 498 -0.87 -2.79 27.20
C GLN A 498 0.43 -1.98 27.05
N GLY A 499 1.20 -1.78 28.12
CA GLY A 499 2.58 -1.29 28.07
C GLY A 499 3.54 -2.29 27.43
N SER A 500 3.21 -3.59 27.44
CA SER A 500 3.89 -4.64 26.68
C SER A 500 3.24 -4.95 25.32
N ALA A 501 2.09 -4.31 24.99
CA ALA A 501 1.35 -4.46 23.74
C ALA A 501 1.10 -3.13 23.00
N LYS A 502 1.57 -2.00 23.58
CA LYS A 502 1.56 -0.67 22.94
C LYS A 502 2.86 -0.38 22.22
#